data_e3812772feb496fe54e1af334fb524f9
#
_entry.id   e3812772feb496fe54e1af334fb524f9
#
_cell.length_a   1.000
_cell.length_b   1.000
_cell.length_c   1.000
_cell.angle_alpha   90.00
_cell.angle_beta   90.00
_cell.angle_gamma   90.00
#
_symmetry.space_group_name_H-M   'P 1'
#
loop_
_entity.id
_entity.type
_entity.pdbx_description
1 polymer ?
#
loop_
_entity_poly.entity_id
_entity_poly.type
_entity_poly.pdbx_seq_one_letter_code
_entity_poly.pdbx_strand_id
1 'polypeptide(L)'
;MKPLFKVRCSSLSTIMTDPKTKGAVLSEGAKTYLEGVAKELVYGYTYCPTAKYMEKGTLVEDQSIALYNSVFFTNHTKNTERRETEFLTGECDIFTGSKIIDIKSAWSLYTFPATAAMGASKEYEWQMRGYMRLWDVDEAEVAYCLVNTPDELVGYEDPDLHYVDHIDEVLRITRVQYTRDRELEDKMEARALAAQQYVIEAMQRIGEEHQG
;
A
#
# COMPACT_ATOMS: atom_id res chain seq x y z
N MET A 1 -11.61 -3.24 -26.12
CA MET A 1 -10.25 -2.82 -25.71
C MET A 1 -10.03 -3.37 -24.30
N LYS A 2 -8.97 -4.16 -24.02
CA LYS A 2 -8.67 -4.57 -22.65
C LYS A 2 -8.39 -3.31 -21.82
N PRO A 3 -8.81 -3.25 -20.53
CA PRO A 3 -8.52 -2.09 -19.70
C PRO A 3 -7.00 -1.91 -19.63
N LEU A 4 -6.55 -0.67 -19.83
CA LEU A 4 -5.14 -0.32 -19.72
C LEU A 4 -4.68 -0.62 -18.28
N PHE A 5 -3.52 -1.27 -18.12
CA PHE A 5 -2.94 -1.50 -16.80
C PHE A 5 -2.74 -0.18 -16.08
N LYS A 6 -3.15 -0.10 -14.81
CA LYS A 6 -2.91 1.04 -13.93
C LYS A 6 -2.12 0.56 -12.71
N VAL A 7 -1.12 1.34 -12.32
CA VAL A 7 -0.31 1.01 -11.14
C VAL A 7 -1.15 1.24 -9.89
N ARG A 8 -1.23 0.24 -9.01
CA ARG A 8 -1.88 0.39 -7.71
C ARG A 8 -1.00 1.23 -6.78
N CYS A 9 -1.60 2.14 -6.01
CA CYS A 9 -0.87 2.96 -5.03
C CYS A 9 -0.03 2.10 -4.08
N SER A 10 -0.55 0.95 -3.63
CA SER A 10 0.17 -0.01 -2.78
C SER A 10 1.37 -0.70 -3.45
N SER A 11 1.49 -0.63 -4.78
CA SER A 11 2.61 -1.21 -5.53
C SER A 11 3.58 -0.14 -6.07
N LEU A 12 3.35 1.13 -5.76
CA LEU A 12 4.18 2.23 -6.26
C LEU A 12 5.64 2.10 -5.85
N SER A 13 5.93 1.70 -4.63
CA SER A 13 7.30 1.55 -4.14
C SER A 13 8.15 0.63 -5.02
N THR A 14 7.54 -0.43 -5.58
CA THR A 14 8.22 -1.39 -6.45
C THR A 14 8.71 -0.71 -7.73
N ILE A 15 7.88 0.11 -8.37
CA ILE A 15 8.27 0.81 -9.60
C ILE A 15 9.11 2.07 -9.33
N MET A 16 9.05 2.62 -8.13
CA MET A 16 9.80 3.81 -7.72
C MET A 16 11.22 3.52 -7.25
N THR A 17 11.62 2.25 -7.15
CA THR A 17 13.01 1.85 -6.89
C THR A 17 13.92 2.39 -8.00
N ASP A 18 14.97 3.13 -7.62
CA ASP A 18 15.89 3.72 -8.58
C ASP A 18 16.71 2.64 -9.32
N PRO A 19 16.81 2.75 -10.65
CA PRO A 19 17.58 1.81 -11.44
C PRO A 19 19.10 1.98 -11.17
N LYS A 20 19.84 0.86 -11.16
CA LYS A 20 21.30 0.88 -11.05
C LYS A 20 21.98 1.24 -12.37
N THR A 21 21.30 0.99 -13.50
CA THR A 21 21.82 1.28 -14.84
C THR A 21 21.57 2.74 -15.19
N LYS A 22 22.62 3.47 -15.55
CA LYS A 22 22.54 4.87 -15.95
C LYS A 22 21.63 5.04 -17.19
N GLY A 23 20.67 5.95 -17.09
CA GLY A 23 19.71 6.24 -18.16
C GLY A 23 18.49 5.30 -18.22
N ALA A 24 18.43 4.24 -17.42
CA ALA A 24 17.23 3.43 -17.30
C ALA A 24 16.16 4.17 -16.48
N VAL A 25 14.89 4.03 -16.86
CA VAL A 25 13.75 4.60 -16.12
C VAL A 25 13.25 3.63 -15.06
N LEU A 26 13.20 2.33 -15.37
CA LEU A 26 12.75 1.26 -14.48
C LEU A 26 13.92 0.42 -13.99
N SER A 27 13.90 0.05 -12.71
CA SER A 27 14.86 -0.91 -12.15
C SER A 27 14.56 -2.33 -12.63
N GLU A 28 15.54 -3.25 -12.54
CA GLU A 28 15.33 -4.65 -12.90
C GLU A 28 14.25 -5.32 -12.01
N GLY A 29 14.20 -4.97 -10.72
CA GLY A 29 13.12 -5.44 -9.84
C GLY A 29 11.73 -4.94 -10.27
N ALA A 30 11.63 -3.68 -10.71
CA ALA A 30 10.40 -3.14 -11.27
C ALA A 30 9.99 -3.89 -12.55
N LYS A 31 10.93 -4.16 -13.46
CA LYS A 31 10.66 -4.93 -14.69
C LYS A 31 10.17 -6.34 -14.38
N THR A 32 10.82 -7.05 -13.46
CA THR A 32 10.40 -8.40 -13.03
C THR A 32 8.97 -8.40 -12.48
N TYR A 33 8.61 -7.40 -11.65
CA TYR A 33 7.25 -7.24 -11.18
C TYR A 33 6.26 -7.01 -12.33
N LEU A 34 6.60 -6.13 -13.27
CA LEU A 34 5.74 -5.79 -14.42
C LEU A 34 5.60 -6.95 -15.43
N GLU A 35 6.61 -7.79 -15.57
CA GLU A 35 6.51 -9.05 -16.34
C GLU A 35 5.52 -10.02 -15.68
N GLY A 36 5.52 -10.11 -14.35
CA GLY A 36 4.48 -10.83 -13.59
C GLY A 36 3.08 -10.31 -13.90
N VAL A 37 2.90 -8.99 -13.87
CA VAL A 37 1.62 -8.34 -14.21
C VAL A 37 1.20 -8.63 -15.66
N ALA A 38 2.12 -8.51 -16.62
CA ALA A 38 1.84 -8.82 -18.01
C ALA A 38 1.38 -10.29 -18.19
N LYS A 39 2.03 -11.20 -17.49
CA LYS A 39 1.66 -12.61 -17.46
C LYS A 39 0.26 -12.83 -16.87
N GLU A 40 -0.07 -12.18 -15.75
CA GLU A 40 -1.42 -12.25 -15.18
C GLU A 40 -2.48 -11.79 -16.17
N LEU A 41 -2.22 -10.69 -16.88
CA LEU A 41 -3.15 -10.12 -17.87
C LEU A 41 -3.32 -11.00 -19.11
N VAL A 42 -2.25 -11.63 -19.59
CA VAL A 42 -2.30 -12.50 -20.77
C VAL A 42 -3.03 -13.80 -20.45
N TYR A 43 -2.72 -14.43 -19.31
CA TYR A 43 -3.28 -15.72 -18.93
C TYR A 43 -4.59 -15.64 -18.14
N GLY A 44 -5.02 -14.44 -17.75
CA GLY A 44 -6.32 -14.21 -17.11
C GLY A 44 -6.40 -14.74 -15.67
N TYR A 45 -5.31 -14.66 -14.91
CA TYR A 45 -5.30 -14.99 -13.48
C TYR A 45 -4.80 -13.81 -12.65
N THR A 46 -4.99 -13.87 -11.36
CA THR A 46 -4.43 -12.90 -10.40
C THR A 46 -3.71 -13.67 -9.30
N TYR A 47 -2.43 -13.38 -9.11
CA TYR A 47 -1.68 -13.92 -7.99
C TYR A 47 -1.92 -13.08 -6.74
N CYS A 48 -2.55 -13.69 -5.74
CA CYS A 48 -2.78 -13.08 -4.43
C CYS A 48 -1.98 -13.85 -3.38
N PRO A 49 -0.74 -13.42 -3.06
CA PRO A 49 -0.02 -14.01 -1.95
C PRO A 49 -0.77 -13.77 -0.65
N THR A 50 -0.93 -14.82 0.16
CA THR A 50 -1.50 -14.71 1.50
C THR A 50 -0.39 -14.79 2.53
N ALA A 51 -0.44 -13.87 3.51
CA ALA A 51 0.43 -13.92 4.68
C ALA A 51 -0.42 -13.60 5.92
N LYS A 52 -0.12 -14.23 7.06
CA LYS A 52 -0.87 -14.05 8.31
C LYS A 52 -1.05 -12.58 8.70
N TYR A 53 -0.03 -11.75 8.51
CA TYR A 53 -0.13 -10.31 8.82
C TYR A 53 -1.09 -9.56 7.88
N MET A 54 -1.22 -9.98 6.61
CA MET A 54 -2.20 -9.41 5.67
C MET A 54 -3.61 -9.83 6.04
N GLU A 55 -3.78 -11.12 6.41
CA GLU A 55 -5.05 -11.66 6.88
C GLU A 55 -5.50 -10.96 8.16
N LYS A 56 -4.59 -10.81 9.16
CA LYS A 56 -4.87 -10.00 10.34
C LYS A 56 -5.32 -8.60 9.95
N GLY A 57 -4.58 -7.91 9.08
CA GLY A 57 -4.91 -6.56 8.62
C GLY A 57 -6.36 -6.44 8.15
N THR A 58 -6.82 -7.42 7.37
CA THR A 58 -8.20 -7.46 6.87
C THR A 58 -9.21 -7.74 7.98
N LEU A 59 -8.93 -8.70 8.86
CA LEU A 59 -9.87 -9.15 9.91
C LEU A 59 -10.07 -8.10 11.02
N VAL A 60 -9.06 -7.30 11.33
CA VAL A 60 -9.09 -6.34 12.44
C VAL A 60 -9.11 -4.88 12.02
N GLU A 61 -9.36 -4.59 10.73
CA GLU A 61 -9.35 -3.22 10.21
C GLU A 61 -10.36 -2.32 10.94
N ASP A 62 -11.58 -2.80 11.16
CA ASP A 62 -12.61 -2.05 11.87
C ASP A 62 -12.20 -1.78 13.34
N GLN A 63 -11.52 -2.73 14.00
CA GLN A 63 -10.99 -2.53 15.36
C GLN A 63 -9.88 -1.48 15.37
N SER A 64 -9.01 -1.47 14.36
CA SER A 64 -7.95 -0.48 14.22
C SER A 64 -8.50 0.92 13.96
N ILE A 65 -9.55 1.05 13.13
CA ILE A 65 -10.26 2.31 12.92
C ILE A 65 -10.95 2.78 14.22
N ALA A 66 -11.56 1.87 14.96
CA ALA A 66 -12.19 2.19 16.25
C ALA A 66 -11.17 2.68 17.28
N LEU A 67 -10.00 2.04 17.37
CA LEU A 67 -8.90 2.48 18.22
C LEU A 67 -8.40 3.87 17.83
N TYR A 68 -8.22 4.12 16.52
CA TYR A 68 -7.85 5.45 16.02
C TYR A 68 -8.88 6.50 16.43
N ASN A 69 -10.17 6.22 16.22
CA ASN A 69 -11.26 7.12 16.57
C ASN A 69 -11.32 7.41 18.08
N SER A 70 -11.10 6.39 18.92
CA SER A 70 -11.07 6.55 20.38
C SER A 70 -9.96 7.50 20.82
N VAL A 71 -8.74 7.26 20.34
CA VAL A 71 -7.56 8.05 20.78
C VAL A 71 -7.60 9.49 20.29
N PHE A 72 -8.13 9.75 19.08
CA PHE A 72 -8.14 11.10 18.49
C PHE A 72 -9.50 11.79 18.56
N PHE A 73 -10.47 11.19 19.27
CA PHE A 73 -11.82 11.74 19.43
C PHE A 73 -12.49 12.07 18.10
N THR A 74 -12.34 11.16 17.14
CA THR A 74 -12.92 11.27 15.78
C THR A 74 -14.01 10.21 15.57
N ASN A 75 -14.72 10.29 14.45
CA ASN A 75 -15.72 9.30 14.05
C ASN A 75 -15.56 8.99 12.55
N HIS A 76 -14.35 8.60 12.17
CA HIS A 76 -14.07 8.22 10.80
C HIS A 76 -14.64 6.84 10.49
N THR A 77 -15.08 6.68 9.26
CA THR A 77 -15.54 5.40 8.71
C THR A 77 -14.65 4.96 7.57
N LYS A 78 -14.59 3.66 7.34
CA LYS A 78 -13.87 3.11 6.21
C LYS A 78 -14.36 3.71 4.89
N ASN A 79 -13.41 4.16 4.08
CA ASN A 79 -13.69 4.57 2.71
C ASN A 79 -13.89 3.33 1.82
N THR A 80 -14.83 3.42 0.89
CA THR A 80 -15.11 2.39 -0.11
C THR A 80 -14.98 2.93 -1.54
N GLU A 81 -14.57 4.19 -1.68
CA GLU A 81 -14.37 4.82 -2.97
C GLU A 81 -13.00 4.45 -3.53
N ARG A 82 -12.99 3.86 -4.72
CA ARG A 82 -11.78 3.67 -5.51
C ARG A 82 -11.65 4.83 -6.49
N ARG A 83 -10.49 5.47 -6.51
CA ARG A 83 -10.17 6.51 -7.49
C ARG A 83 -9.06 6.05 -8.43
N GLU A 84 -9.08 6.66 -9.62
CA GLU A 84 -8.10 6.35 -10.64
C GLU A 84 -7.81 7.54 -11.56
N THR A 85 -6.60 7.57 -12.09
CA THR A 85 -6.18 8.41 -13.21
C THR A 85 -5.94 7.54 -14.43
N GLU A 86 -5.30 8.08 -15.46
CA GLU A 86 -4.87 7.30 -16.62
C GLU A 86 -3.87 6.19 -16.26
N PHE A 87 -3.02 6.40 -15.25
CA PHE A 87 -1.90 5.52 -14.90
C PHE A 87 -1.92 4.99 -13.45
N LEU A 88 -2.71 5.58 -12.55
CA LEU A 88 -2.81 5.15 -11.15
C LEU A 88 -4.21 4.65 -10.80
N THR A 89 -4.29 3.74 -9.82
CA THR A 89 -5.53 3.35 -9.16
C THR A 89 -5.27 3.09 -7.68
N GLY A 90 -6.24 3.43 -6.83
CA GLY A 90 -6.14 3.20 -5.39
C GLY A 90 -7.46 3.34 -4.66
N GLU A 91 -7.47 2.81 -3.45
CA GLU A 91 -8.53 2.90 -2.46
C GLU A 91 -7.84 3.07 -1.12
N CYS A 92 -8.00 4.25 -0.51
CA CYS A 92 -7.43 4.53 0.82
C CYS A 92 -8.39 4.06 1.90
N ASP A 93 -7.91 3.82 3.12
CA ASP A 93 -8.75 3.30 4.19
C ASP A 93 -9.71 4.37 4.73
N ILE A 94 -9.25 5.61 4.91
CA ILE A 94 -10.07 6.72 5.39
C ILE A 94 -9.77 7.97 4.57
N PHE A 95 -10.83 8.65 4.12
CA PHE A 95 -10.75 9.98 3.54
C PHE A 95 -11.57 10.97 4.38
N THR A 96 -10.91 11.96 4.95
CA THR A 96 -11.55 12.94 5.85
C THR A 96 -12.17 14.14 5.14
N GLY A 97 -12.06 14.23 3.80
CA GLY A 97 -12.40 15.41 3.01
C GLY A 97 -11.19 16.32 2.71
N SER A 98 -10.14 16.27 3.52
CA SER A 98 -8.91 17.08 3.35
C SER A 98 -7.61 16.30 3.57
N LYS A 99 -7.70 15.08 4.11
CA LYS A 99 -6.55 14.25 4.47
C LYS A 99 -6.84 12.77 4.22
N ILE A 100 -5.82 12.02 3.86
CA ILE A 100 -5.83 10.56 3.80
C ILE A 100 -5.27 9.98 5.10
N ILE A 101 -5.90 8.93 5.61
CA ILE A 101 -5.38 8.12 6.71
C ILE A 101 -5.38 6.67 6.23
N ASP A 102 -4.23 6.04 6.26
CA ASP A 102 -4.03 4.64 5.89
C ASP A 102 -3.72 3.84 7.16
N ILE A 103 -4.54 2.85 7.44
CA ILE A 103 -4.50 2.06 8.67
C ILE A 103 -3.60 0.85 8.47
N LYS A 104 -2.65 0.66 9.34
CA LYS A 104 -1.76 -0.51 9.34
C LYS A 104 -1.89 -1.24 10.67
N SER A 105 -2.59 -2.36 10.70
CA SER A 105 -2.68 -3.22 11.88
C SER A 105 -1.35 -3.96 12.07
N ALA A 106 -0.60 -3.62 13.10
CA ALA A 106 0.66 -4.29 13.43
C ALA A 106 0.42 -5.78 13.74
N TRP A 107 1.32 -6.67 13.26
CA TRP A 107 1.19 -8.11 13.49
C TRP A 107 1.20 -8.44 14.99
N SER A 108 2.14 -7.87 15.74
CA SER A 108 2.31 -8.12 17.17
C SER A 108 2.95 -6.90 17.84
N LEU A 109 3.01 -6.90 19.15
CA LEU A 109 3.73 -5.89 19.94
C LEU A 109 5.20 -5.80 19.52
N TYR A 110 5.84 -6.92 19.16
CA TYR A 110 7.23 -6.95 18.70
C TYR A 110 7.43 -6.21 17.37
N THR A 111 6.48 -6.29 16.45
CA THR A 111 6.56 -5.65 15.12
C THR A 111 5.97 -4.24 15.09
N PHE A 112 5.31 -3.82 16.17
CA PHE A 112 4.70 -2.50 16.25
C PHE A 112 5.78 -1.40 16.33
N PRO A 113 5.75 -0.40 15.44
CA PRO A 113 6.69 0.71 15.48
C PRO A 113 6.28 1.71 16.59
N ALA A 114 6.99 1.71 17.71
CA ALA A 114 6.65 2.55 18.87
C ALA A 114 6.87 4.06 18.64
N THR A 115 7.53 4.47 17.56
CA THR A 115 7.76 5.87 17.20
C THR A 115 7.59 6.10 15.71
N ALA A 116 7.30 7.34 15.30
CA ALA A 116 7.19 7.70 13.89
C ALA A 116 8.48 7.37 13.08
N ALA A 117 9.64 7.52 13.70
CA ALA A 117 10.92 7.18 13.07
C ALA A 117 11.06 5.68 12.80
N MET A 118 10.54 4.82 13.68
CA MET A 118 10.51 3.37 13.47
C MET A 118 9.48 2.96 12.40
N GLY A 119 8.39 3.71 12.29
CA GLY A 119 7.32 3.46 11.30
C GLY A 119 7.59 4.06 9.92
N ALA A 120 8.62 4.91 9.78
CA ALA A 120 8.95 5.52 8.49
C ALA A 120 9.34 4.47 7.46
N SER A 121 8.62 4.43 6.33
CA SER A 121 8.82 3.45 5.26
C SER A 121 8.70 4.11 3.91
N LYS A 122 9.69 3.86 3.02
CA LYS A 122 9.62 4.30 1.62
C LYS A 122 8.47 3.65 0.85
N GLU A 123 8.09 2.45 1.24
CA GLU A 123 6.94 1.76 0.64
C GLU A 123 5.66 2.55 0.90
N TYR A 124 5.39 2.87 2.16
CA TYR A 124 4.18 3.60 2.52
C TYR A 124 4.26 5.07 2.11
N GLU A 125 5.45 5.69 2.09
CA GLU A 125 5.61 7.03 1.54
C GLU A 125 5.08 7.11 0.10
N TRP A 126 5.47 6.19 -0.79
CA TRP A 126 4.99 6.17 -2.17
C TRP A 126 3.50 5.87 -2.26
N GLN A 127 2.99 4.98 -1.42
CA GLN A 127 1.55 4.71 -1.34
C GLN A 127 0.77 5.98 -0.98
N MET A 128 1.22 6.72 0.04
CA MET A 128 0.58 7.98 0.46
C MET A 128 0.66 9.05 -0.62
N ARG A 129 1.77 9.18 -1.34
CA ARG A 129 1.89 10.10 -2.48
C ARG A 129 0.90 9.75 -3.58
N GLY A 130 0.71 8.47 -3.89
CA GLY A 130 -0.30 8.00 -4.83
C GLY A 130 -1.71 8.39 -4.40
N TYR A 131 -2.04 8.21 -3.13
CA TYR A 131 -3.34 8.59 -2.60
C TYR A 131 -3.55 10.11 -2.59
N MET A 132 -2.57 10.91 -2.15
CA MET A 132 -2.65 12.37 -2.20
C MET A 132 -2.90 12.88 -3.62
N ARG A 133 -2.30 12.24 -4.62
CA ARG A 133 -2.53 12.54 -6.04
C ARG A 133 -3.95 12.19 -6.50
N LEU A 134 -4.48 11.02 -6.09
CA LEU A 134 -5.81 10.55 -6.49
C LEU A 134 -6.95 11.35 -5.84
N TRP A 135 -6.79 11.74 -4.59
CA TRP A 135 -7.80 12.50 -3.83
C TRP A 135 -7.60 14.02 -3.90
N ASP A 136 -6.50 14.48 -4.51
CA ASP A 136 -6.11 15.89 -4.62
C ASP A 136 -6.06 16.60 -3.27
N VAL A 137 -5.35 15.98 -2.32
CA VAL A 137 -5.13 16.51 -0.96
C VAL A 137 -3.65 16.68 -0.68
N ASP A 138 -3.34 17.56 0.27
CA ASP A 138 -1.95 17.93 0.60
C ASP A 138 -1.38 17.16 1.80
N GLU A 139 -2.21 16.38 2.50
CA GLU A 139 -1.80 15.64 3.69
C GLU A 139 -2.24 14.18 3.63
N ALA A 140 -1.35 13.32 4.09
CA ALA A 140 -1.64 11.92 4.35
C ALA A 140 -0.90 11.43 5.60
N GLU A 141 -1.40 10.38 6.22
CA GLU A 141 -0.68 9.69 7.28
C GLU A 141 -0.87 8.18 7.20
N VAL A 142 0.14 7.47 7.64
CA VAL A 142 0.05 6.06 8.00
C VAL A 142 -0.14 5.97 9.51
N ALA A 143 -1.22 5.33 9.94
CA ALA A 143 -1.53 5.07 11.33
C ALA A 143 -1.33 3.59 11.65
N TYR A 144 -0.23 3.27 12.32
CA TYR A 144 0.01 1.93 12.85
C TYR A 144 -0.84 1.73 14.10
N CYS A 145 -1.71 0.74 14.07
CA CYS A 145 -2.59 0.37 15.16
C CYS A 145 -2.19 -0.99 15.71
N LEU A 146 -2.03 -1.06 17.03
CA LEU A 146 -1.77 -2.28 17.76
C LEU A 146 -3.07 -2.76 18.41
N VAL A 147 -3.71 -3.76 17.81
CA VAL A 147 -4.93 -4.42 18.28
C VAL A 147 -4.69 -5.93 18.43
N ASN A 148 -5.54 -6.61 19.16
CA ASN A 148 -5.41 -8.06 19.36
C ASN A 148 -5.35 -8.81 18.02
N THR A 149 -4.56 -9.87 17.99
CA THR A 149 -4.54 -10.78 16.86
C THR A 149 -5.64 -11.83 17.07
N PRO A 150 -6.47 -12.15 16.07
CA PRO A 150 -7.43 -13.26 16.15
C PRO A 150 -6.75 -14.58 16.53
N ASP A 151 -7.38 -15.35 17.42
CA ASP A 151 -6.80 -16.57 18.01
C ASP A 151 -6.31 -17.57 16.96
N GLU A 152 -7.05 -17.70 15.86
CA GLU A 152 -6.72 -18.60 14.75
C GLU A 152 -5.41 -18.23 14.02
N LEU A 153 -4.96 -16.99 14.15
CA LEU A 153 -3.72 -16.51 13.50
C LEU A 153 -2.50 -16.56 14.41
N VAL A 154 -2.69 -16.50 15.75
CA VAL A 154 -1.58 -16.50 16.72
C VAL A 154 -0.75 -17.78 16.61
N GLY A 155 -1.40 -18.94 16.54
CA GLY A 155 -0.73 -20.24 16.40
C GLY A 155 0.14 -20.58 17.60
N TYR A 156 1.45 -20.74 17.39
CA TYR A 156 2.43 -21.09 18.44
C TYR A 156 3.27 -19.88 18.91
N GLU A 157 2.91 -18.66 18.47
CA GLU A 157 3.60 -17.45 18.92
C GLU A 157 3.22 -17.11 20.36
N ASP A 158 4.05 -16.31 21.04
CA ASP A 158 3.81 -15.89 22.41
C ASP A 158 2.54 -15.03 22.52
N PRO A 159 1.50 -15.49 23.26
CA PRO A 159 0.26 -14.74 23.39
C PRO A 159 0.42 -13.33 23.95
N ASP A 160 1.42 -13.09 24.81
CA ASP A 160 1.67 -11.77 25.39
C ASP A 160 2.08 -10.71 24.35
N LEU A 161 2.52 -11.16 23.18
CA LEU A 161 2.82 -10.27 22.04
C LEU A 161 1.59 -9.93 21.20
N HIS A 162 0.49 -10.67 21.37
CA HIS A 162 -0.69 -10.59 20.51
C HIS A 162 -1.95 -10.09 21.22
N TYR A 163 -2.07 -10.28 22.53
CA TYR A 163 -3.20 -9.79 23.33
C TYR A 163 -2.78 -8.53 24.09
N VAL A 164 -3.15 -7.38 23.55
CA VAL A 164 -2.58 -6.07 23.89
C VAL A 164 -3.56 -5.11 24.57
N ASP A 165 -4.79 -5.56 24.89
CA ASP A 165 -5.83 -4.70 25.47
C ASP A 165 -5.49 -4.19 26.88
N HIS A 166 -4.50 -4.78 27.54
CA HIS A 166 -3.96 -4.29 28.81
C HIS A 166 -3.06 -3.05 28.68
N ILE A 167 -2.66 -2.70 27.43
CA ILE A 167 -1.84 -1.53 27.13
C ILE A 167 -2.77 -0.33 26.89
N ASP A 168 -2.42 0.83 27.43
CA ASP A 168 -3.16 2.07 27.19
C ASP A 168 -3.30 2.36 25.69
N GLU A 169 -4.52 2.73 25.26
CA GLU A 169 -4.84 2.97 23.84
C GLU A 169 -3.91 4.00 23.18
N VAL A 170 -3.51 5.04 23.91
CA VAL A 170 -2.59 6.07 23.41
C VAL A 170 -1.22 5.49 23.04
N LEU A 171 -0.78 4.43 23.71
CA LEU A 171 0.48 3.75 23.45
C LEU A 171 0.37 2.70 22.31
N ARG A 172 -0.84 2.44 21.82
CA ARG A 172 -1.11 1.47 20.76
C ARG A 172 -1.27 2.10 19.38
N ILE A 173 -0.99 3.41 19.23
CA ILE A 173 -1.02 4.09 17.95
C ILE A 173 0.27 4.87 17.69
N THR A 174 0.84 4.64 16.51
CA THR A 174 1.95 5.46 16.01
C THR A 174 1.58 6.03 14.63
N ARG A 175 1.76 7.34 14.45
CA ARG A 175 1.45 8.01 13.19
C ARG A 175 2.71 8.50 12.49
N VAL A 176 2.78 8.26 11.17
CA VAL A 176 3.79 8.85 10.29
C VAL A 176 3.08 9.75 9.29
N GLN A 177 3.41 11.04 9.32
CA GLN A 177 2.74 12.05 8.49
C GLN A 177 3.54 12.33 7.23
N TYR A 178 2.84 12.60 6.14
CA TYR A 178 3.39 12.95 4.85
C TYR A 178 2.69 14.19 4.30
N THR A 179 3.44 15.06 3.69
CA THR A 179 2.93 16.22 2.98
C THR A 179 3.18 16.07 1.48
N ARG A 180 2.32 16.67 0.68
CA ARG A 180 2.40 16.61 -0.77
C ARG A 180 3.69 17.22 -1.29
N ASP A 181 4.25 16.61 -2.32
CA ASP A 181 5.45 17.04 -3.00
C ASP A 181 5.23 16.88 -4.52
N ARG A 182 5.07 18.00 -5.22
CA ARG A 182 4.74 18.00 -6.64
C ARG A 182 5.86 17.44 -7.51
N GLU A 183 7.12 17.67 -7.16
CA GLU A 183 8.26 17.14 -7.94
C GLU A 183 8.31 15.61 -7.85
N LEU A 184 8.02 15.06 -6.66
CA LEU A 184 7.93 13.62 -6.48
C LEU A 184 6.69 13.03 -7.16
N GLU A 185 5.58 13.76 -7.24
CA GLU A 185 4.41 13.36 -8.03
C GLU A 185 4.74 13.26 -9.52
N ASP A 186 5.39 14.27 -10.10
CA ASP A 186 5.79 14.26 -11.51
C ASP A 186 6.71 13.06 -11.81
N LYS A 187 7.66 12.78 -10.91
CA LYS A 187 8.53 11.60 -11.01
C LYS A 187 7.72 10.29 -10.94
N MET A 188 6.72 10.22 -10.07
CA MET A 188 5.84 9.07 -9.91
C MET A 188 5.01 8.83 -11.17
N GLU A 189 4.42 9.88 -11.73
CA GLU A 189 3.63 9.82 -12.96
C GLU A 189 4.46 9.35 -14.14
N ALA A 190 5.64 9.92 -14.33
CA ALA A 190 6.55 9.51 -15.40
C ALA A 190 6.92 8.01 -15.30
N ARG A 191 7.17 7.51 -14.08
CA ARG A 191 7.45 6.07 -13.88
C ARG A 191 6.22 5.19 -14.06
N ALA A 192 5.06 5.64 -13.65
CA ALA A 192 3.82 4.89 -13.84
C ALA A 192 3.47 4.75 -15.34
N LEU A 193 3.68 5.81 -16.13
CA LEU A 193 3.54 5.76 -17.60
C LEU A 193 4.56 4.79 -18.22
N ALA A 194 5.83 4.85 -17.80
CA ALA A 194 6.85 3.91 -18.27
C ALA A 194 6.50 2.45 -17.89
N ALA A 195 5.92 2.22 -16.71
CA ALA A 195 5.45 0.91 -16.28
C ALA A 195 4.30 0.40 -17.15
N GLN A 196 3.33 1.24 -17.50
CA GLN A 196 2.26 0.88 -18.43
C GLN A 196 2.81 0.45 -19.80
N GLN A 197 3.71 1.25 -20.36
CA GLN A 197 4.32 0.95 -21.64
C GLN A 197 5.09 -0.39 -21.60
N TYR A 198 5.85 -0.61 -20.52
CA TYR A 198 6.58 -1.86 -20.34
C TYR A 198 5.66 -3.09 -20.26
N VAL A 199 4.51 -2.99 -19.57
CA VAL A 199 3.51 -4.07 -19.50
C VAL A 199 2.95 -4.38 -20.90
N ILE A 200 2.62 -3.36 -21.68
CA ILE A 200 2.12 -3.51 -23.05
C ILE A 200 3.14 -4.28 -23.90
N GLU A 201 4.41 -3.85 -23.87
CA GLU A 201 5.49 -4.49 -24.61
C GLU A 201 5.74 -5.94 -24.14
N ALA A 202 5.68 -6.18 -22.83
CA ALA A 202 5.80 -7.53 -22.28
C ALA A 202 4.65 -8.45 -22.73
N MET A 203 3.42 -7.96 -22.74
CA MET A 203 2.26 -8.71 -23.26
C MET A 203 2.41 -9.05 -24.75
N GLN A 204 2.93 -8.12 -25.57
CA GLN A 204 3.21 -8.34 -26.98
C GLN A 204 4.26 -9.44 -27.17
N ARG A 205 5.40 -9.36 -26.45
CA ARG A 205 6.44 -10.41 -26.50
C ARG A 205 5.90 -11.79 -26.16
N ILE A 206 5.07 -11.90 -25.11
CA ILE A 206 4.42 -13.18 -24.75
C ILE A 206 3.54 -13.68 -25.89
N GLY A 207 2.77 -12.78 -26.53
CA GLY A 207 1.90 -13.15 -27.64
C GLY A 207 2.67 -13.61 -28.88
N GLU A 208 3.77 -12.96 -29.22
CA GLU A 208 4.60 -13.29 -30.39
C GLU A 208 5.30 -14.66 -30.25
N GLU A 209 5.82 -14.97 -29.05
CA GLU A 209 6.45 -16.28 -28.79
C GLU A 209 5.49 -17.47 -28.91
N HIS A 210 4.18 -17.23 -28.76
CA HIS A 210 3.17 -18.31 -28.83
C HIS A 210 2.44 -18.36 -30.15
N GLN A 211 2.75 -17.48 -31.12
CA GLN A 211 2.20 -17.48 -32.47
C GLN A 211 3.13 -18.16 -33.52
N GLY A 212 4.34 -18.54 -33.15
CA GLY A 212 5.32 -19.28 -33.98
C GLY A 212 5.28 -20.75 -33.66
#